data_0eee980d705c82cb5118fed1bb1c4cc9
#
_entry.id   0eee980d705c82cb5118fed1bb1c4cc9
#
_cell.length_a   1.000
_cell.length_b   1.000
_cell.length_c   1.000
_cell.angle_alpha   90.00
_cell.angle_beta   90.00
_cell.angle_gamma   90.00
#
_symmetry.space_group_name_H-M   'P 1'
#
loop_
_entity.id
_entity.type
_entity.pdbx_description
1 polymer ?
#
loop_
_entity_poly.entity_id
_entity_poly.type
_entity_poly.pdbx_seq_one_letter_code
_entity_poly.pdbx_strand_id
1 'polypeptide(L)'
;MKRLLLILILTFSFQSLIKADGIKDFEIEGMSIGDSLQIYLDNKKIKNYDIADYFKSDKITSYKTTLSNFKDFKRVDISFYTKDKKKKILAISGLIALNYNDCIKMKKKISSSVKEVLIGEEYQLKEKTEKHAIDKTGKSKTYTDYFYLGPYKKNQYQDLIAVQCLDFSEELTYTDGLKLYVVKGEYVDWLENEAYK
;
A
#
# COMPACT_ATOMS: atom_id res chain seq x y z
N MET A 1 -2.45 24.69 -12.26
CA MET A 1 -2.24 23.24 -12.07
C MET A 1 -0.77 22.79 -11.89
N LYS A 2 0.16 23.69 -11.49
CA LYS A 2 1.60 23.37 -11.27
C LYS A 2 2.00 23.23 -9.78
N ARG A 3 1.07 23.37 -8.84
CA ARG A 3 1.40 23.43 -7.39
C ARG A 3 1.18 22.14 -6.63
N LEU A 4 0.44 21.16 -7.18
CA LEU A 4 0.14 19.88 -6.49
C LEU A 4 1.33 18.90 -6.50
N LEU A 5 2.25 19.05 -7.45
CA LEU A 5 3.39 18.13 -7.61
C LEU A 5 4.52 18.37 -6.60
N LEU A 6 4.52 19.52 -5.93
CA LEU A 6 5.61 19.91 -5.02
C LEU A 6 5.41 19.39 -3.59
N ILE A 7 4.18 19.06 -3.21
CA ILE A 7 3.84 18.76 -1.81
C ILE A 7 4.18 17.30 -1.45
N LEU A 8 4.07 16.37 -2.41
CA LEU A 8 4.46 14.97 -2.19
C LEU A 8 5.98 14.80 -1.99
N ILE A 9 6.77 15.78 -2.48
CA ILE A 9 8.24 15.79 -2.36
C ILE A 9 8.69 16.47 -1.07
N LEU A 10 7.88 17.36 -0.51
CA LEU A 10 8.28 18.18 0.63
C LEU A 10 8.12 17.49 1.99
N THR A 11 7.32 16.45 2.10
CA THR A 11 7.28 15.62 3.31
C THR A 11 8.46 14.65 3.40
N PHE A 12 9.17 14.40 2.28
CA PHE A 12 10.44 13.68 2.25
C PHE A 12 11.66 14.60 2.28
N SER A 13 11.47 15.94 2.38
CA SER A 13 12.57 16.90 2.34
C SER A 13 13.06 17.24 3.74
N PHE A 14 14.33 16.90 3.98
CA PHE A 14 15.13 17.42 5.09
C PHE A 14 14.80 16.90 6.49
N GLN A 15 14.81 15.60 6.66
CA GLN A 15 15.36 15.10 7.91
C GLN A 15 16.64 14.35 7.54
N SER A 16 17.77 14.78 8.16
CA SER A 16 19.10 14.15 8.20
C SER A 16 19.05 12.70 7.71
N LEU A 17 20.09 12.23 7.04
CA LEU A 17 20.40 10.83 6.70
C LEU A 17 20.13 9.85 7.86
N ILE A 18 18.88 9.79 8.31
CA ILE A 18 18.40 8.75 9.21
C ILE A 18 18.17 7.57 8.28
N LYS A 19 19.07 6.61 8.39
CA LYS A 19 18.93 5.28 7.82
C LYS A 19 17.54 4.76 8.19
N ALA A 20 16.76 4.33 7.20
CA ALA A 20 15.44 3.78 7.46
C ALA A 20 15.58 2.56 8.37
N ASP A 21 14.93 2.58 9.54
CA ASP A 21 14.97 1.48 10.52
C ASP A 21 13.94 0.38 10.15
N GLY A 22 13.60 0.31 8.85
CA GLY A 22 12.71 -0.68 8.27
C GLY A 22 11.37 -0.13 7.78
N ILE A 23 10.38 -1.00 7.63
CA ILE A 23 9.08 -0.69 7.01
C ILE A 23 8.28 0.39 7.77
N LYS A 24 8.59 0.64 9.05
CA LYS A 24 7.88 1.62 9.90
C LYS A 24 8.13 3.07 9.49
N ASP A 25 9.20 3.32 8.76
CA ASP A 25 9.56 4.67 8.31
C ASP A 25 8.79 5.10 7.05
N PHE A 26 8.01 4.18 6.49
CA PHE A 26 7.14 4.45 5.35
C PHE A 26 5.72 4.76 5.81
N GLU A 27 5.25 5.95 5.47
CA GLU A 27 3.94 6.45 5.87
C GLU A 27 3.00 6.62 4.68
N ILE A 28 1.72 6.37 4.91
CA ILE A 28 0.64 6.74 4.00
C ILE A 28 -0.33 7.61 4.80
N GLU A 29 -0.49 8.88 4.41
CA GLU A 29 -1.31 9.88 5.11
C GLU A 29 -0.93 10.03 6.60
N GLY A 30 0.38 9.94 6.91
CA GLY A 30 0.93 10.02 8.26
C GLY A 30 0.72 8.77 9.13
N MET A 31 0.25 7.67 8.56
CA MET A 31 0.04 6.40 9.24
C MET A 31 1.15 5.41 8.89
N SER A 32 1.74 4.77 9.89
CA SER A 32 2.81 3.79 9.76
C SER A 32 2.41 2.39 10.19
N ILE A 33 3.15 1.40 9.71
CA ILE A 33 3.03 0.02 10.16
C ILE A 33 3.36 -0.09 11.66
N GLY A 34 2.49 -0.76 12.42
CA GLY A 34 2.62 -0.96 13.86
C GLY A 34 1.94 0.11 14.70
N ASP A 35 1.53 1.22 14.12
CA ASP A 35 0.73 2.23 14.81
C ASP A 35 -0.64 1.68 15.20
N SER A 36 -1.19 2.23 16.30
CA SER A 36 -2.58 1.97 16.63
C SER A 36 -3.50 2.79 15.72
N LEU A 37 -4.40 2.13 15.01
CA LEU A 37 -5.40 2.82 14.18
C LEU A 37 -6.24 3.82 14.98
N GLN A 38 -6.37 3.61 16.30
CA GLN A 38 -7.14 4.49 17.19
C GLN A 38 -6.51 5.89 17.36
N ILE A 39 -5.23 6.06 17.04
CA ILE A 39 -4.56 7.38 17.06
C ILE A 39 -5.12 8.28 15.95
N TYR A 40 -5.47 7.68 14.81
CA TYR A 40 -5.88 8.41 13.61
C TYR A 40 -7.39 8.48 13.44
N LEU A 41 -8.11 7.50 13.98
CA LEU A 41 -9.54 7.31 13.77
C LEU A 41 -10.26 7.15 15.11
N ASP A 42 -11.25 8.02 15.36
CA ASP A 42 -12.17 7.84 16.48
C ASP A 42 -12.92 6.49 16.36
N ASN A 43 -13.04 5.77 17.46
CA ASN A 43 -13.75 4.47 17.54
C ASN A 43 -15.18 4.52 16.98
N LYS A 44 -15.87 5.68 17.06
CA LYS A 44 -17.18 5.89 16.44
C LYS A 44 -17.11 5.93 14.91
N LYS A 45 -16.03 6.48 14.36
CA LYS A 45 -15.79 6.53 12.92
C LYS A 45 -15.37 5.15 12.38
N ILE A 46 -14.60 4.38 13.14
CA ILE A 46 -14.16 3.02 12.75
C ILE A 46 -15.36 2.08 12.50
N LYS A 47 -16.52 2.30 13.12
CA LYS A 47 -17.72 1.48 12.88
C LYS A 47 -18.43 1.73 11.55
N ASN A 48 -18.14 2.83 10.87
CA ASN A 48 -18.81 3.26 9.65
C ASN A 48 -17.96 3.02 8.38
N TYR A 49 -16.89 2.22 8.46
CA TYR A 49 -16.06 1.89 7.31
C TYR A 49 -16.53 0.64 6.59
N ASP A 50 -16.40 0.66 5.27
CA ASP A 50 -16.60 -0.53 4.47
C ASP A 50 -15.53 -1.58 4.84
N ILE A 51 -15.97 -2.68 5.43
CA ILE A 51 -15.14 -3.84 5.65
C ILE A 51 -14.96 -4.52 4.29
N ALA A 52 -13.73 -4.95 4.01
CA ALA A 52 -13.48 -5.79 2.86
C ALA A 52 -14.08 -7.19 3.13
N ASP A 53 -15.22 -7.48 2.54
CA ASP A 53 -16.03 -8.70 2.73
C ASP A 53 -15.64 -9.85 1.80
N TYR A 54 -14.65 -9.66 0.93
CA TYR A 54 -14.20 -10.65 -0.02
C TYR A 54 -13.21 -11.68 0.55
N PHE A 55 -12.72 -11.48 1.79
CA PHE A 55 -11.91 -12.45 2.49
C PHE A 55 -12.80 -13.46 3.21
N LYS A 56 -12.42 -14.76 3.15
CA LYS A 56 -13.11 -15.83 3.88
C LYS A 56 -12.61 -15.98 5.32
N SER A 57 -11.35 -15.62 5.57
CA SER A 57 -10.74 -15.69 6.89
C SER A 57 -11.07 -14.42 7.69
N ASP A 58 -11.50 -14.59 8.93
CA ASP A 58 -11.79 -13.52 9.91
C ASP A 58 -10.58 -13.09 10.76
N LYS A 59 -9.40 -13.64 10.48
CA LYS A 59 -8.17 -13.38 11.24
C LYS A 59 -7.72 -11.94 11.13
N ILE A 60 -7.84 -11.35 9.93
CA ILE A 60 -7.49 -9.96 9.64
C ILE A 60 -8.70 -9.22 9.10
N THR A 61 -8.95 -8.04 9.65
CA THR A 61 -9.95 -7.09 9.17
C THR A 61 -9.28 -6.03 8.33
N SER A 62 -9.85 -5.74 7.16
CA SER A 62 -9.41 -4.64 6.28
C SER A 62 -10.51 -3.60 6.16
N TYR A 63 -10.18 -2.35 6.47
CA TYR A 63 -11.07 -1.20 6.29
C TYR A 63 -10.70 -0.43 5.03
N LYS A 64 -11.71 -0.08 4.25
CA LYS A 64 -11.60 0.89 3.16
C LYS A 64 -12.10 2.23 3.67
N THR A 65 -11.30 3.26 3.56
CA THR A 65 -11.68 4.58 4.05
C THR A 65 -11.39 5.67 3.03
N THR A 66 -12.31 6.64 2.98
CA THR A 66 -12.15 7.90 2.25
C THR A 66 -12.39 9.00 3.27
N LEU A 67 -11.32 9.62 3.77
CA LEU A 67 -11.43 10.73 4.71
C LEU A 67 -11.22 12.04 3.96
N SER A 68 -12.01 13.05 4.33
CA SER A 68 -11.90 14.40 3.73
C SER A 68 -10.57 15.10 3.99
N ASN A 69 -9.83 14.65 4.98
CA ASN A 69 -8.51 15.19 5.33
C ASN A 69 -7.35 14.46 4.66
N PHE A 70 -7.59 13.42 3.86
CA PHE A 70 -6.53 12.83 3.04
C PHE A 70 -6.09 13.84 1.98
N LYS A 71 -4.77 14.03 1.87
CA LYS A 71 -4.17 15.04 1.00
C LYS A 71 -3.85 14.49 -0.38
N ASP A 72 -3.37 13.25 -0.40
CA ASP A 72 -2.73 12.68 -1.58
C ASP A 72 -3.52 11.49 -2.13
N PHE A 73 -4.20 10.73 -1.28
CA PHE A 73 -4.90 9.51 -1.67
C PHE A 73 -6.41 9.67 -1.68
N LYS A 74 -7.05 9.21 -2.76
CA LYS A 74 -8.51 9.15 -2.88
C LYS A 74 -9.12 8.16 -1.88
N ARG A 75 -8.40 7.06 -1.62
CA ARG A 75 -8.82 6.00 -0.71
C ARG A 75 -7.60 5.39 -0.04
N VAL A 76 -7.73 5.05 1.22
CA VAL A 76 -6.74 4.27 1.96
C VAL A 76 -7.41 2.99 2.47
N ASP A 77 -6.75 1.86 2.27
CA ASP A 77 -7.15 0.57 2.82
C ASP A 77 -6.19 0.23 3.97
N ILE A 78 -6.71 -0.16 5.14
CA ILE A 78 -5.94 -0.41 6.36
C ILE A 78 -6.33 -1.76 6.91
N SER A 79 -5.33 -2.61 7.21
CA SER A 79 -5.54 -3.96 7.72
C SER A 79 -4.86 -4.17 9.07
N PHE A 80 -5.52 -4.91 9.97
CA PHE A 80 -5.04 -5.23 11.31
C PHE A 80 -5.66 -6.57 11.78
N TYR A 81 -5.08 -7.19 12.80
CA TYR A 81 -5.67 -8.39 13.38
C TYR A 81 -7.04 -8.09 14.02
N THR A 82 -8.05 -8.84 13.63
CA THR A 82 -9.46 -8.64 14.07
C THR A 82 -9.59 -8.62 15.60
N LYS A 83 -8.85 -9.48 16.29
CA LYS A 83 -8.87 -9.61 17.76
C LYS A 83 -7.91 -8.65 18.48
N ASP A 84 -7.10 -7.86 17.76
CA ASP A 84 -6.20 -6.88 18.39
C ASP A 84 -6.99 -5.67 18.89
N LYS A 85 -7.06 -5.51 20.20
CA LYS A 85 -7.73 -4.37 20.85
C LYS A 85 -7.12 -3.02 20.47
N LYS A 86 -5.82 -2.97 20.18
CA LYS A 86 -5.09 -1.77 19.77
C LYS A 86 -5.19 -1.51 18.27
N LYS A 87 -5.66 -2.50 17.50
CA LYS A 87 -5.76 -2.43 16.03
C LYS A 87 -4.46 -1.92 15.40
N LYS A 88 -3.36 -2.58 15.71
CA LYS A 88 -2.06 -2.25 15.12
C LYS A 88 -2.07 -2.51 13.63
N ILE A 89 -1.65 -1.52 12.86
CA ILE A 89 -1.62 -1.56 11.40
C ILE A 89 -0.61 -2.61 10.93
N LEU A 90 -1.07 -3.60 10.18
CA LEU A 90 -0.27 -4.66 9.54
C LEU A 90 -0.01 -4.37 8.07
N ALA A 91 -0.98 -3.75 7.42
CA ALA A 91 -0.88 -3.35 6.04
C ALA A 91 -1.66 -2.05 5.83
N ILE A 92 -1.10 -1.18 5.02
CA ILE A 92 -1.76 0.04 4.58
C ILE A 92 -1.53 0.20 3.08
N SER A 93 -2.55 0.63 2.36
CA SER A 93 -2.39 1.00 0.96
C SER A 93 -3.20 2.23 0.61
N GLY A 94 -2.64 3.08 -0.25
CA GLY A 94 -3.29 4.28 -0.75
C GLY A 94 -3.50 4.22 -2.26
N LEU A 95 -4.67 4.67 -2.73
CA LEU A 95 -5.02 4.73 -4.15
C LEU A 95 -5.12 6.18 -4.64
N ILE A 96 -4.42 6.49 -5.72
CA ILE A 96 -4.51 7.75 -6.48
C ILE A 96 -5.13 7.42 -7.84
N ALA A 97 -6.22 8.09 -8.21
CA ALA A 97 -6.83 7.94 -9.53
C ALA A 97 -5.98 8.64 -10.58
N LEU A 98 -5.48 7.92 -11.57
CA LEU A 98 -4.60 8.42 -12.63
C LEU A 98 -4.87 7.63 -13.91
N ASN A 99 -4.72 8.26 -15.07
CA ASN A 99 -4.64 7.53 -16.32
C ASN A 99 -3.32 6.75 -16.40
N TYR A 100 -3.26 5.78 -17.32
CA TYR A 100 -2.10 4.89 -17.48
C TYR A 100 -0.76 5.63 -17.60
N ASN A 101 -0.68 6.64 -18.49
CA ASN A 101 0.59 7.32 -18.75
C ASN A 101 1.10 8.09 -17.53
N ASP A 102 0.22 8.76 -16.81
CA ASP A 102 0.57 9.50 -15.60
C ASP A 102 0.88 8.55 -14.44
N CYS A 103 0.18 7.41 -14.39
CA CYS A 103 0.47 6.36 -13.43
C CYS A 103 1.90 5.82 -13.60
N ILE A 104 2.30 5.44 -14.82
CA ILE A 104 3.66 4.92 -15.09
C ILE A 104 4.74 5.96 -14.74
N LYS A 105 4.52 7.25 -15.05
CA LYS A 105 5.45 8.31 -14.67
C LYS A 105 5.57 8.44 -13.15
N MET A 106 4.43 8.44 -12.45
CA MET A 106 4.40 8.55 -10.99
C MET A 106 5.00 7.31 -10.32
N LYS A 107 4.69 6.10 -10.82
CA LYS A 107 5.29 4.85 -10.36
C LYS A 107 6.81 4.92 -10.40
N LYS A 108 7.41 5.29 -11.54
CA LYS A 108 8.86 5.43 -11.68
C LYS A 108 9.45 6.41 -10.66
N LYS A 109 8.80 7.55 -10.45
CA LYS A 109 9.23 8.57 -9.50
C LYS A 109 9.21 8.04 -8.07
N ILE A 110 8.09 7.44 -7.63
CA ILE A 110 7.95 6.89 -6.28
C ILE A 110 8.94 5.74 -6.08
N SER A 111 9.08 4.83 -7.05
CA SER A 111 10.05 3.74 -6.96
C SER A 111 11.49 4.24 -6.84
N SER A 112 11.84 5.35 -7.51
CA SER A 112 13.15 5.98 -7.32
C SER A 112 13.33 6.53 -5.91
N SER A 113 12.32 7.23 -5.38
CA SER A 113 12.36 7.73 -3.99
C SER A 113 12.43 6.59 -2.96
N VAL A 114 11.71 5.47 -3.17
CA VAL A 114 11.84 4.28 -2.31
C VAL A 114 13.27 3.75 -2.32
N LYS A 115 13.91 3.65 -3.50
CA LYS A 115 15.32 3.23 -3.61
C LYS A 115 16.26 4.16 -2.85
N GLU A 116 16.04 5.48 -2.92
CA GLU A 116 16.84 6.47 -2.21
C GLU A 116 16.72 6.31 -0.69
N VAL A 117 15.50 6.10 -0.17
CA VAL A 117 15.27 5.85 1.27
C VAL A 117 15.90 4.55 1.73
N LEU A 118 15.93 3.52 0.87
CA LEU A 118 16.50 2.22 1.17
C LEU A 118 18.02 2.12 0.95
N ILE A 119 18.72 3.23 0.69
CA ILE A 119 20.19 3.21 0.57
C ILE A 119 20.81 2.70 1.86
N GLY A 120 21.60 1.62 1.73
CA GLY A 120 22.28 0.96 2.86
C GLY A 120 21.43 -0.07 3.60
N GLU A 121 20.17 -0.28 3.19
CA GLU A 121 19.32 -1.37 3.66
C GLU A 121 19.42 -2.58 2.71
N GLU A 122 19.23 -3.78 3.26
CA GLU A 122 19.10 -4.99 2.45
C GLU A 122 17.68 -5.09 1.91
N TYR A 123 17.53 -5.10 0.58
CA TYR A 123 16.24 -5.33 -0.05
C TYR A 123 16.39 -6.02 -1.40
N GLN A 124 15.33 -6.65 -1.88
CA GLN A 124 15.23 -7.23 -3.21
C GLN A 124 14.13 -6.52 -4.00
N LEU A 125 14.48 -5.97 -5.17
CA LEU A 125 13.49 -5.40 -6.11
C LEU A 125 13.08 -6.46 -7.13
N LYS A 126 11.75 -6.63 -7.30
CA LYS A 126 11.16 -7.40 -8.42
C LYS A 126 10.15 -6.53 -9.15
N GLU A 127 10.32 -6.41 -10.45
CA GLU A 127 9.37 -5.74 -11.33
C GLU A 127 8.50 -6.79 -12.02
N LYS A 128 7.19 -6.62 -12.01
CA LYS A 128 6.24 -7.53 -12.63
C LYS A 128 5.19 -6.80 -13.45
N THR A 129 4.80 -7.42 -14.56
CA THR A 129 3.59 -7.06 -15.31
C THR A 129 2.70 -8.29 -15.34
N GLU A 130 1.50 -8.17 -14.83
CA GLU A 130 0.57 -9.28 -14.66
C GLU A 130 -0.82 -8.90 -15.19
N LYS A 131 -1.59 -9.90 -15.61
CA LYS A 131 -3.03 -9.73 -15.88
C LYS A 131 -3.75 -9.54 -14.57
N HIS A 132 -4.71 -8.61 -14.52
CA HIS A 132 -5.51 -8.41 -13.32
C HIS A 132 -6.47 -9.57 -13.10
N ALA A 133 -6.43 -10.20 -11.93
CA ALA A 133 -7.15 -11.44 -11.64
C ALA A 133 -8.69 -11.32 -11.78
N ILE A 134 -9.25 -10.13 -11.58
CA ILE A 134 -10.70 -9.89 -11.69
C ILE A 134 -11.15 -9.88 -13.18
N ASP A 135 -10.27 -9.48 -14.09
CA ASP A 135 -10.62 -9.38 -15.51
C ASP A 135 -10.42 -10.70 -16.22
N LYS A 136 -11.52 -11.42 -16.41
CA LYS A 136 -11.52 -12.70 -17.13
C LYS A 136 -11.15 -12.56 -18.63
N THR A 137 -11.26 -11.35 -19.20
CA THR A 137 -10.85 -11.10 -20.60
C THR A 137 -9.33 -11.01 -20.73
N GLY A 138 -8.62 -10.72 -19.63
CA GLY A 138 -7.18 -10.56 -19.56
C GLY A 138 -6.65 -9.29 -20.23
N LYS A 139 -7.53 -8.32 -20.50
CA LYS A 139 -7.15 -7.01 -21.07
C LYS A 139 -6.56 -6.08 -20.00
N SER A 140 -7.11 -6.14 -18.77
CA SER A 140 -6.61 -5.34 -17.65
C SER A 140 -5.26 -5.84 -17.16
N LYS A 141 -4.36 -4.92 -16.85
CA LYS A 141 -2.99 -5.22 -16.43
C LYS A 141 -2.60 -4.48 -15.16
N THR A 142 -1.64 -5.05 -14.45
CA THR A 142 -0.96 -4.41 -13.34
C THR A 142 0.54 -4.35 -13.62
N TYR A 143 1.16 -3.23 -13.27
CA TYR A 143 2.59 -2.98 -13.45
C TYR A 143 3.16 -2.64 -12.07
N THR A 144 3.87 -3.57 -11.43
CA THR A 144 4.23 -3.47 -10.02
C THR A 144 5.74 -3.56 -9.80
N ASP A 145 6.28 -2.65 -9.00
CA ASP A 145 7.61 -2.73 -8.42
C ASP A 145 7.44 -3.18 -6.96
N TYR A 146 7.97 -4.37 -6.64
CA TYR A 146 7.97 -4.96 -5.31
C TYR A 146 9.33 -4.80 -4.66
N PHE A 147 9.40 -4.13 -3.52
CA PHE A 147 10.58 -4.00 -2.67
C PHE A 147 10.42 -4.89 -1.45
N TYR A 148 11.05 -6.06 -1.47
CA TYR A 148 11.07 -7.00 -0.35
C TYR A 148 12.19 -6.58 0.61
N LEU A 149 11.85 -6.24 1.85
CA LEU A 149 12.77 -5.66 2.82
C LEU A 149 13.42 -6.73 3.70
N GLY A 150 14.72 -6.56 3.93
CA GLY A 150 15.55 -7.46 4.73
C GLY A 150 15.93 -8.76 4.02
N PRO A 151 16.71 -9.63 4.68
CA PRO A 151 17.22 -10.85 4.12
C PRO A 151 16.10 -11.86 3.80
N TYR A 152 16.25 -12.54 2.67
CA TYR A 152 15.38 -13.68 2.37
C TYR A 152 15.58 -14.80 3.39
N LYS A 153 14.50 -15.25 4.01
CA LYS A 153 14.48 -16.43 4.90
C LYS A 153 13.49 -17.44 4.36
N LYS A 154 13.93 -18.69 4.26
CA LYS A 154 13.06 -19.80 3.82
C LYS A 154 11.85 -19.90 4.75
N ASN A 155 10.66 -20.03 4.19
CA ASN A 155 9.38 -20.12 4.91
C ASN A 155 8.99 -18.87 5.75
N GLN A 156 9.55 -17.70 5.42
CA GLN A 156 9.15 -16.44 6.03
C GLN A 156 8.91 -15.41 4.94
N TYR A 157 7.75 -14.77 4.95
CA TYR A 157 7.48 -13.64 4.06
C TYR A 157 8.17 -12.38 4.59
N GLN A 158 8.77 -11.63 3.67
CA GLN A 158 9.44 -10.38 3.99
C GLN A 158 8.42 -9.24 4.08
N ASP A 159 8.75 -8.20 4.85
CA ASP A 159 8.05 -6.93 4.77
C ASP A 159 8.18 -6.38 3.34
N LEU A 160 7.14 -5.70 2.87
CA LEU A 160 6.98 -5.37 1.47
C LEU A 160 6.50 -3.93 1.28
N ILE A 161 7.17 -3.21 0.39
CA ILE A 161 6.64 -2.00 -0.24
C ILE A 161 6.35 -2.33 -1.69
N ALA A 162 5.16 -1.96 -2.18
CA ALA A 162 4.84 -2.15 -3.59
C ALA A 162 4.25 -0.88 -4.20
N VAL A 163 4.74 -0.53 -5.39
CA VAL A 163 4.25 0.59 -6.19
C VAL A 163 3.63 0.02 -7.45
N GLN A 164 2.31 0.09 -7.55
CA GLN A 164 1.54 -0.59 -8.58
C GLN A 164 0.72 0.39 -9.42
N CYS A 165 0.82 0.28 -10.74
CA CYS A 165 -0.15 0.87 -11.65
C CYS A 165 -1.22 -0.16 -12.01
N LEU A 166 -2.47 0.27 -11.92
CA LEU A 166 -3.67 -0.46 -12.32
C LEU A 166 -4.17 0.14 -13.64
N ASP A 167 -4.28 -0.70 -14.66
CA ASP A 167 -4.74 -0.36 -16.01
C ASP A 167 -5.91 -1.29 -16.33
N PHE A 168 -7.12 -0.81 -16.08
CA PHE A 168 -8.33 -1.58 -16.25
C PHE A 168 -8.88 -1.43 -17.68
N SER A 169 -9.43 -2.50 -18.22
CA SER A 169 -10.17 -2.43 -19.49
C SER A 169 -11.44 -1.59 -19.34
N GLU A 170 -11.84 -0.94 -20.41
CA GLU A 170 -13.08 -0.13 -20.47
C GLU A 170 -14.34 -0.94 -20.12
N GLU A 171 -14.28 -2.27 -20.21
CA GLU A 171 -15.37 -3.18 -19.87
C GLU A 171 -15.61 -3.29 -18.36
N LEU A 172 -14.62 -2.87 -17.55
CA LEU A 172 -14.71 -2.87 -16.10
C LEU A 172 -14.98 -1.45 -15.58
N THR A 173 -15.86 -1.34 -14.59
CA THR A 173 -16.21 -0.05 -13.95
C THR A 173 -15.19 0.38 -12.90
N TYR A 174 -13.99 -0.18 -12.92
CA TYR A 174 -12.93 0.14 -11.97
C TYR A 174 -12.14 1.38 -12.41
N THR A 175 -11.56 2.05 -11.45
CA THR A 175 -10.76 3.26 -11.69
C THR A 175 -9.30 2.89 -11.85
N ASP A 176 -8.70 3.30 -12.96
CA ASP A 176 -7.26 3.27 -13.17
C ASP A 176 -6.54 4.11 -12.13
N GLY A 177 -5.34 3.72 -11.81
CA GLY A 177 -4.57 4.52 -10.88
C GLY A 177 -3.31 3.87 -10.35
N LEU A 178 -2.66 4.62 -9.48
CA LEU A 178 -1.51 4.16 -8.73
C LEU A 178 -1.96 3.69 -7.34
N LYS A 179 -1.52 2.52 -6.96
CA LYS A 179 -1.68 2.00 -5.62
C LYS A 179 -0.32 1.78 -4.98
N LEU A 180 -0.11 2.42 -3.82
CA LEU A 180 1.07 2.24 -2.99
C LEU A 180 0.70 1.33 -1.84
N TYR A 181 1.55 0.35 -1.54
CA TYR A 181 1.37 -0.60 -0.44
C TYR A 181 2.58 -0.56 0.48
N VAL A 182 2.32 -0.61 1.79
CA VAL A 182 3.30 -0.83 2.85
C VAL A 182 2.75 -1.95 3.72
N VAL A 183 3.43 -3.10 3.79
CA VAL A 183 2.84 -4.36 4.24
C VAL A 183 3.82 -5.19 5.05
N LYS A 184 3.41 -5.67 6.23
CA LYS A 184 4.18 -6.66 7.02
C LYS A 184 4.17 -8.03 6.35
N GLY A 185 5.28 -8.74 6.45
CA GLY A 185 5.40 -10.11 5.92
C GLY A 185 4.33 -11.06 6.43
N GLU A 186 3.89 -10.91 7.69
CA GLU A 186 2.80 -11.72 8.26
C GLU A 186 1.44 -11.47 7.61
N TYR A 187 1.20 -10.27 7.06
CA TYR A 187 0.01 -10.00 6.26
C TYR A 187 0.10 -10.66 4.88
N VAL A 188 1.29 -10.64 4.26
CA VAL A 188 1.54 -11.33 2.99
C VAL A 188 1.34 -12.83 3.15
N ASP A 189 1.87 -13.42 4.22
CA ASP A 189 1.68 -14.84 4.56
C ASP A 189 0.19 -15.21 4.68
N TRP A 190 -0.56 -14.42 5.45
CA TRP A 190 -1.99 -14.63 5.58
C TRP A 190 -2.73 -14.50 4.24
N LEU A 191 -2.39 -13.50 3.42
CA LEU A 191 -3.04 -13.26 2.14
C LEU A 191 -2.86 -14.45 1.18
N GLU A 192 -1.67 -15.01 1.11
CA GLU A 192 -1.33 -16.14 0.23
C GLU A 192 -1.88 -17.47 0.75
N ASN A 193 -1.94 -17.68 2.07
CA ASN A 193 -2.20 -18.98 2.65
C ASN A 193 -3.57 -19.14 3.29
N GLU A 194 -4.25 -18.08 3.73
CA GLU A 194 -5.47 -18.15 4.53
C GLU A 194 -6.65 -17.32 4.01
N ALA A 195 -6.37 -16.12 3.44
CA ALA A 195 -7.40 -15.10 3.21
C ALA A 195 -8.58 -15.56 2.34
N TYR A 196 -8.33 -16.44 1.38
CA TYR A 196 -9.32 -16.89 0.37
C TYR A 196 -9.70 -18.36 0.47
N LYS A 197 -9.26 -19.05 1.52
CA LYS A 197 -9.51 -20.49 1.72
C LYS A 197 -10.74 -20.76 2.56
#